data_316e9fbe7d452a8854509ceed936bc6a
#
_entry.id   316e9fbe7d452a8854509ceed936bc6a
#
_cell.length_a   1.000
_cell.length_b   1.000
_cell.length_c   1.000
_cell.angle_alpha   90.00
_cell.angle_beta   90.00
_cell.angle_gamma   90.00
#
_symmetry.space_group_name_H-M   'P 1'
#
loop_
_entity.id
_entity.type
_entity.pdbx_description
1 polymer ?
#
loop_
_entity_poly.entity_id
_entity_poly.type
_entity_poly.pdbx_seq_one_letter_code
_entity_poly.pdbx_strand_id
1 'polypeptide(L)'
;VNRELALESYLSSGVPGTVYGLYMAHQKFGNLPWKKLIEPSILIAEKGFKITETLAKSLETNSLKLAKRSSTKEIFFKDGSTLKTGDLLVQKDLAKTLRLIAQKGPAGFYKGVTARKIQSDMRKNGGLISTRDLSNYKAKFRQPIKFNYKDLKIVTMPPPSSGGLILGLMFNMLEEITLDKNEPLSADNILKISEIMQIAYSLRSVYLAAVSYTHLRAH
;
A
#
# COMPACT_ATOMS: atom_id res chain seq x y z
N VAL A 1 0.06 -20.25 -13.23
CA VAL A 1 -0.43 -19.56 -12.02
C VAL A 1 -1.83 -19.05 -12.31
N ASN A 2 -2.83 -19.44 -11.51
CA ASN A 2 -4.18 -18.89 -11.66
C ASN A 2 -4.16 -17.40 -11.23
N ARG A 3 -4.31 -16.52 -12.23
CA ARG A 3 -4.22 -15.05 -12.03
C ARG A 3 -5.29 -14.52 -11.08
N GLU A 4 -6.48 -15.08 -11.12
CA GLU A 4 -7.59 -14.66 -10.26
C GLU A 4 -7.28 -14.98 -8.78
N LEU A 5 -6.79 -16.19 -8.49
CA LEU A 5 -6.35 -16.56 -7.14
C LEU A 5 -5.21 -15.68 -6.64
N ALA A 6 -4.29 -15.28 -7.52
CA ALA A 6 -3.15 -14.45 -7.15
C ALA A 6 -3.52 -12.97 -6.90
N LEU A 7 -4.64 -12.47 -7.42
CA LEU A 7 -5.04 -11.07 -7.33
C LEU A 7 -6.24 -10.82 -6.42
N GLU A 8 -7.20 -11.75 -6.36
CA GLU A 8 -8.51 -11.50 -5.72
C GLU A 8 -8.83 -12.48 -4.57
N SER A 9 -7.95 -13.42 -4.26
CA SER A 9 -8.19 -14.37 -3.17
C SER A 9 -7.50 -13.98 -1.86
N TYR A 10 -7.92 -14.60 -0.75
CA TYR A 10 -7.25 -14.46 0.54
C TYR A 10 -5.83 -15.06 0.55
N LEU A 11 -5.49 -15.91 -0.44
CA LEU A 11 -4.13 -16.46 -0.61
C LEU A 11 -3.12 -15.40 -1.07
N SER A 12 -3.59 -14.33 -1.72
CA SER A 12 -2.74 -13.22 -2.18
C SER A 12 -2.35 -12.22 -1.08
N SER A 13 -2.93 -12.38 0.12
CA SER A 13 -2.72 -11.44 1.23
C SER A 13 -1.44 -11.75 2.00
N GLY A 14 -0.56 -10.78 2.14
CA GLY A 14 0.56 -10.81 3.08
C GLY A 14 0.19 -10.25 4.45
N VAL A 15 1.02 -10.50 5.47
CA VAL A 15 0.84 -9.90 6.79
C VAL A 15 0.90 -8.37 6.69
N PRO A 16 -0.14 -7.63 7.14
CA PRO A 16 -0.17 -6.17 7.02
C PRO A 16 0.95 -5.51 7.83
N GLY A 17 1.77 -4.68 7.18
CA GLY A 17 2.95 -4.08 7.79
C GLY A 17 2.77 -2.64 8.28
N THR A 18 1.73 -1.95 7.87
CA THR A 18 1.54 -0.50 8.07
C THR A 18 1.61 -0.09 9.53
N VAL A 19 0.90 -0.79 10.41
CA VAL A 19 0.85 -0.43 11.85
C VAL A 19 2.23 -0.52 12.49
N TYR A 20 2.98 -1.59 12.20
CA TYR A 20 4.31 -1.76 12.77
C TYR A 20 5.31 -0.74 12.18
N GLY A 21 5.25 -0.52 10.87
CA GLY A 21 6.13 0.43 10.18
C GLY A 21 5.94 1.87 10.66
N LEU A 22 4.69 2.33 10.76
CA LEU A 22 4.36 3.65 11.27
C LEU A 22 4.76 3.82 12.74
N TYR A 23 4.54 2.79 13.56
CA TYR A 23 4.97 2.82 14.96
C TYR A 23 6.50 2.92 15.09
N MET A 24 7.27 2.15 14.31
CA MET A 24 8.72 2.25 14.29
C MET A 24 9.21 3.63 13.83
N ALA A 25 8.59 4.19 12.80
CA ALA A 25 8.90 5.54 12.33
C ALA A 25 8.60 6.58 13.43
N HIS A 26 7.46 6.45 14.10
CA HIS A 26 7.11 7.31 15.23
C HIS A 26 8.10 7.20 16.40
N GLN A 27 8.51 5.99 16.77
CA GLN A 27 9.49 5.81 17.86
C GLN A 27 10.84 6.49 17.55
N LYS A 28 11.20 6.60 16.27
CA LYS A 28 12.47 7.20 15.86
C LYS A 28 12.38 8.70 15.60
N PHE A 29 11.27 9.18 15.07
CA PHE A 29 11.13 10.54 14.54
C PHE A 29 9.92 11.30 15.12
N GLY A 30 9.06 10.64 15.89
CA GLY A 30 7.83 11.25 16.39
C GLY A 30 8.07 12.18 17.57
N ASN A 31 7.44 13.36 17.54
CA ASN A 31 7.49 14.35 18.60
C ASN A 31 6.20 14.36 19.44
N LEU A 32 5.07 14.02 18.85
CA LEU A 32 3.79 13.99 19.54
C LEU A 32 3.52 12.59 20.12
N PRO A 33 2.76 12.47 21.21
CA PRO A 33 2.35 11.17 21.72
C PRO A 33 1.60 10.35 20.66
N TRP A 34 1.95 9.07 20.52
CA TRP A 34 1.33 8.14 19.55
C TRP A 34 -0.20 8.19 19.53
N LYS A 35 -0.79 8.17 20.73
CA LYS A 35 -2.25 8.22 20.89
C LYS A 35 -2.87 9.47 20.25
N LYS A 36 -2.24 10.64 20.43
CA LYS A 36 -2.73 11.91 19.86
C LYS A 36 -2.72 11.92 18.33
N LEU A 37 -1.77 11.21 17.72
CA LEU A 37 -1.70 11.11 16.25
C LEU A 37 -2.82 10.25 15.65
N ILE A 38 -3.29 9.25 16.40
CA ILE A 38 -4.35 8.34 15.91
C ILE A 38 -5.75 8.86 16.26
N GLU A 39 -5.90 9.69 17.28
CA GLU A 39 -7.17 10.16 17.80
C GLU A 39 -8.09 10.80 16.72
N PRO A 40 -7.62 11.66 15.81
CA PRO A 40 -8.44 12.20 14.74
C PRO A 40 -9.03 11.10 13.84
N SER A 41 -8.24 10.08 13.49
CA SER A 41 -8.69 8.95 12.67
C SER A 41 -9.74 8.11 13.40
N ILE A 42 -9.62 7.95 14.72
CA ILE A 42 -10.64 7.28 15.54
C ILE A 42 -11.97 8.04 15.46
N LEU A 43 -11.93 9.36 15.63
CA LEU A 43 -13.13 10.20 15.57
C LEU A 43 -13.81 10.16 14.20
N ILE A 44 -13.04 10.23 13.12
CA ILE A 44 -13.54 10.14 11.76
C ILE A 44 -14.19 8.77 11.51
N ALA A 45 -13.54 7.69 11.92
CA ALA A 45 -14.07 6.34 11.75
C ALA A 45 -15.35 6.13 12.59
N GLU A 46 -15.44 6.71 13.78
CA GLU A 46 -16.56 6.52 14.68
C GLU A 46 -17.76 7.38 14.34
N LYS A 47 -17.52 8.68 14.06
CA LYS A 47 -18.59 9.64 13.75
C LYS A 47 -18.96 9.63 12.27
N GLY A 48 -18.07 9.12 11.43
CA GLY A 48 -18.21 9.11 9.99
C GLY A 48 -17.78 10.42 9.33
N PHE A 49 -17.71 10.35 8.01
CA PHE A 49 -17.51 11.50 7.15
C PHE A 49 -18.39 11.39 5.91
N LYS A 50 -18.68 12.52 5.29
CA LYS A 50 -19.48 12.56 4.05
C LYS A 50 -18.65 12.06 2.87
N ILE A 51 -19.22 11.14 2.10
CA ILE A 51 -18.63 10.62 0.87
C ILE A 51 -18.43 11.77 -0.13
N THR A 52 -17.21 11.91 -0.63
CA THR A 52 -16.87 12.86 -1.71
C THR A 52 -17.30 12.29 -3.06
N GLU A 53 -17.45 13.15 -4.08
CA GLU A 53 -17.74 12.72 -5.44
C GLU A 53 -16.70 11.71 -5.99
N THR A 54 -15.43 11.98 -5.77
CA THR A 54 -14.34 11.08 -6.18
C THR A 54 -14.47 9.70 -5.53
N LEU A 55 -14.79 9.65 -4.22
CA LEU A 55 -14.96 8.38 -3.53
C LEU A 55 -16.22 7.66 -4.01
N ALA A 56 -17.34 8.36 -4.20
CA ALA A 56 -18.59 7.79 -4.72
C ALA A 56 -18.36 7.14 -6.09
N LYS A 57 -17.70 7.83 -7.02
CA LYS A 57 -17.35 7.31 -8.34
C LYS A 57 -16.44 6.07 -8.25
N SER A 58 -15.48 6.08 -7.33
CA SER A 58 -14.61 4.91 -7.09
C SER A 58 -15.38 3.71 -6.56
N LEU A 59 -16.31 3.93 -5.62
CA LEU A 59 -17.17 2.86 -5.09
C LEU A 59 -18.08 2.28 -6.17
N GLU A 60 -18.67 3.12 -6.99
CA GLU A 60 -19.54 2.71 -8.12
C GLU A 60 -18.76 1.88 -9.13
N THR A 61 -17.61 2.38 -9.59
CA THR A 61 -16.74 1.67 -10.55
C THR A 61 -16.32 0.29 -10.04
N ASN A 62 -16.12 0.13 -8.73
CA ASN A 62 -15.70 -1.13 -8.12
C ASN A 62 -16.85 -1.92 -7.47
N SER A 63 -18.11 -1.52 -7.72
CA SER A 63 -19.29 -2.07 -7.03
C SER A 63 -19.38 -3.59 -7.09
N LEU A 64 -19.16 -4.20 -8.25
CA LEU A 64 -19.20 -5.65 -8.45
C LEU A 64 -18.12 -6.38 -7.60
N LYS A 65 -16.93 -5.80 -7.48
CA LYS A 65 -15.85 -6.38 -6.65
C LYS A 65 -16.17 -6.24 -5.17
N LEU A 66 -16.66 -5.09 -4.76
CA LEU A 66 -17.03 -4.80 -3.37
C LEU A 66 -18.21 -5.68 -2.90
N ALA A 67 -19.17 -5.96 -3.79
CA ALA A 67 -20.32 -6.80 -3.49
C ALA A 67 -19.99 -8.29 -3.30
N LYS A 68 -18.83 -8.77 -3.77
CA LYS A 68 -18.39 -10.18 -3.60
C LYS A 68 -18.24 -10.59 -2.12
N ARG A 69 -18.07 -9.64 -1.22
CA ARG A 69 -17.84 -9.89 0.22
C ARG A 69 -18.92 -9.21 1.06
N SER A 70 -19.64 -9.99 1.88
CA SER A 70 -20.71 -9.48 2.76
C SER A 70 -20.22 -8.36 3.67
N SER A 71 -19.06 -8.55 4.32
CA SER A 71 -18.47 -7.55 5.20
C SER A 71 -18.15 -6.22 4.50
N THR A 72 -17.71 -6.26 3.26
CA THR A 72 -17.45 -5.06 2.45
C THR A 72 -18.76 -4.41 2.02
N LYS A 73 -19.74 -5.23 1.63
CA LYS A 73 -21.07 -4.77 1.26
C LYS A 73 -21.78 -4.05 2.42
N GLU A 74 -21.68 -4.59 3.63
CA GLU A 74 -22.25 -3.97 4.85
C GLU A 74 -21.68 -2.57 5.13
N ILE A 75 -20.43 -2.30 4.73
CA ILE A 75 -19.76 -1.02 4.96
C ILE A 75 -20.08 0.00 3.88
N PHE A 76 -20.02 -0.42 2.61
CA PHE A 76 -20.00 0.50 1.46
C PHE A 76 -21.29 0.54 0.65
N PHE A 77 -22.34 -0.22 1.05
CA PHE A 77 -23.62 -0.23 0.36
C PHE A 77 -24.75 0.21 1.29
N LYS A 78 -25.74 0.86 0.68
CA LYS A 78 -26.99 1.27 1.31
C LYS A 78 -28.10 1.03 0.29
N ASP A 79 -29.20 0.43 0.71
CA ASP A 79 -30.38 0.18 -0.12
C ASP A 79 -30.06 -0.50 -1.46
N GLY A 80 -29.12 -1.48 -1.44
CA GLY A 80 -28.70 -2.24 -2.61
C GLY A 80 -27.67 -1.58 -3.53
N SER A 81 -27.34 -0.31 -3.31
CA SER A 81 -26.37 0.48 -4.10
C SER A 81 -25.16 0.90 -3.28
N THR A 82 -24.04 1.23 -3.93
CA THR A 82 -22.91 1.85 -3.24
C THR A 82 -23.26 3.21 -2.68
N LEU A 83 -22.60 3.59 -1.57
CA LEU A 83 -22.75 4.92 -0.99
C LEU A 83 -22.47 6.02 -2.03
N LYS A 84 -23.31 7.06 -2.02
CA LYS A 84 -23.28 8.19 -2.96
C LYS A 84 -22.64 9.42 -2.32
N THR A 85 -22.32 10.40 -3.14
CA THR A 85 -21.86 11.71 -2.68
C THR A 85 -22.80 12.30 -1.62
N GLY A 86 -22.24 12.70 -0.48
CA GLY A 86 -22.99 13.24 0.65
C GLY A 86 -23.48 12.21 1.66
N ASP A 87 -23.50 10.92 1.33
CA ASP A 87 -23.82 9.85 2.30
C ASP A 87 -22.76 9.82 3.41
N LEU A 88 -23.16 9.39 4.60
CA LEU A 88 -22.26 9.28 5.74
C LEU A 88 -21.65 7.88 5.81
N LEU A 89 -20.32 7.78 5.69
CA LEU A 89 -19.58 6.54 5.90
C LEU A 89 -19.11 6.45 7.36
N VAL A 90 -19.65 5.48 8.10
CA VAL A 90 -19.29 5.21 9.51
C VAL A 90 -18.68 3.83 9.62
N GLN A 91 -17.50 3.73 10.27
CA GLN A 91 -16.74 2.49 10.42
C GLN A 91 -16.41 2.22 11.90
N LYS A 92 -17.42 1.91 12.70
CA LYS A 92 -17.28 1.70 14.16
C LYS A 92 -16.26 0.62 14.53
N ASP A 93 -16.14 -0.44 13.74
CA ASP A 93 -15.19 -1.52 14.03
C ASP A 93 -13.75 -1.11 13.70
N LEU A 94 -13.56 -0.27 12.67
CA LEU A 94 -12.28 0.38 12.42
C LEU A 94 -11.89 1.30 13.59
N ALA A 95 -12.83 2.08 14.12
CA ALA A 95 -12.59 2.93 15.29
C ALA A 95 -12.17 2.12 16.52
N LYS A 96 -12.79 0.95 16.77
CA LYS A 96 -12.37 0.02 17.85
C LYS A 96 -10.94 -0.48 17.65
N THR A 97 -10.60 -0.87 16.42
CA THR A 97 -9.26 -1.34 16.07
C THR A 97 -8.22 -0.23 16.25
N LEU A 98 -8.51 0.97 15.77
CA LEU A 98 -7.64 2.15 15.93
C LEU A 98 -7.43 2.52 17.41
N ARG A 99 -8.47 2.39 18.27
CA ARG A 99 -8.32 2.58 19.71
C ARG A 99 -7.35 1.58 20.33
N LEU A 100 -7.42 0.30 19.94
CA LEU A 100 -6.48 -0.71 20.42
C LEU A 100 -5.05 -0.39 19.99
N ILE A 101 -4.86 0.06 18.74
CA ILE A 101 -3.56 0.50 18.22
C ILE A 101 -3.05 1.74 18.97
N ALA A 102 -3.93 2.71 19.23
CA ALA A 102 -3.55 3.92 19.98
C ALA A 102 -3.11 3.62 21.42
N GLN A 103 -3.76 2.64 22.06
CA GLN A 103 -3.49 2.26 23.46
C GLN A 103 -2.31 1.32 23.62
N LYS A 104 -2.14 0.36 22.70
CA LYS A 104 -1.21 -0.77 22.83
C LYS A 104 -0.11 -0.80 21.75
N GLY A 105 -0.03 0.25 20.92
CA GLY A 105 0.89 0.26 19.78
C GLY A 105 0.65 -0.95 18.85
N PRO A 106 1.70 -1.57 18.30
CA PRO A 106 1.58 -2.73 17.43
C PRO A 106 0.83 -3.92 18.08
N ALA A 107 0.91 -4.09 19.38
CA ALA A 107 0.22 -5.19 20.06
C ALA A 107 -1.31 -5.09 19.92
N GLY A 108 -1.87 -3.89 19.74
CA GLY A 108 -3.30 -3.68 19.50
C GLY A 108 -3.80 -4.24 18.17
N PHE A 109 -2.89 -4.47 17.23
CA PHE A 109 -3.20 -5.04 15.92
C PHE A 109 -2.71 -6.48 15.78
N TYR A 110 -1.43 -6.74 16.09
CA TYR A 110 -0.77 -8.02 15.85
C TYR A 110 -1.04 -9.08 16.92
N LYS A 111 -1.68 -8.71 18.01
CA LYS A 111 -2.03 -9.62 19.11
C LYS A 111 -3.49 -9.44 19.55
N GLY A 112 -3.96 -10.32 20.39
CA GLY A 112 -5.28 -10.20 21.03
C GLY A 112 -6.45 -10.33 20.06
N VAL A 113 -7.49 -9.52 20.25
CA VAL A 113 -8.77 -9.65 19.54
C VAL A 113 -8.66 -9.37 18.04
N THR A 114 -7.88 -8.36 17.65
CA THR A 114 -7.70 -8.01 16.23
C THR A 114 -7.03 -9.15 15.48
N ALA A 115 -5.92 -9.69 16.00
CA ALA A 115 -5.22 -10.81 15.39
C ALA A 115 -6.10 -12.07 15.28
N ARG A 116 -6.89 -12.38 16.31
CA ARG A 116 -7.84 -13.51 16.26
C ARG A 116 -8.93 -13.34 15.22
N LYS A 117 -9.47 -12.13 15.06
CA LYS A 117 -10.46 -11.82 14.01
C LYS A 117 -9.86 -11.99 12.61
N ILE A 118 -8.66 -11.49 12.38
CA ILE A 118 -7.95 -11.66 11.10
C ILE A 118 -7.76 -13.15 10.80
N GLN A 119 -7.23 -13.94 11.74
CA GLN A 119 -7.04 -15.38 11.54
C GLN A 119 -8.37 -16.10 11.28
N SER A 120 -9.43 -15.75 12.01
CA SER A 120 -10.75 -16.36 11.83
C SER A 120 -11.29 -16.10 10.43
N ASP A 121 -11.18 -14.87 9.93
CA ASP A 121 -11.63 -14.50 8.59
C ASP A 121 -10.76 -15.16 7.50
N MET A 122 -9.45 -15.19 7.69
CA MET A 122 -8.52 -15.93 6.81
C MET A 122 -8.91 -17.40 6.69
N ARG A 123 -9.12 -18.11 7.82
CA ARG A 123 -9.54 -19.52 7.82
C ARG A 123 -10.87 -19.75 7.10
N LYS A 124 -11.84 -18.88 7.35
CA LYS A 124 -13.17 -18.96 6.73
C LYS A 124 -13.12 -18.81 5.20
N ASN A 125 -12.17 -18.05 4.69
CA ASN A 125 -12.09 -17.71 3.28
C ASN A 125 -10.86 -18.30 2.56
N GLY A 126 -10.19 -19.31 3.15
CA GLY A 126 -9.07 -20.04 2.54
C GLY A 126 -7.75 -19.28 2.52
N GLY A 127 -7.58 -18.26 3.37
CA GLY A 127 -6.32 -17.54 3.55
C GLY A 127 -5.36 -18.21 4.52
N LEU A 128 -4.11 -17.77 4.55
CA LEU A 128 -3.01 -18.45 5.27
C LEU A 128 -2.56 -17.72 6.54
N ILE A 129 -2.88 -16.43 6.70
CA ILE A 129 -2.37 -15.62 7.82
C ILE A 129 -2.93 -16.15 9.14
N SER A 130 -2.03 -16.53 10.03
CA SER A 130 -2.33 -16.99 11.39
C SER A 130 -1.98 -15.93 12.45
N THR A 131 -2.44 -16.15 13.70
CA THR A 131 -2.03 -15.30 14.84
C THR A 131 -0.53 -15.42 15.12
N ARG A 132 0.11 -16.54 14.76
CA ARG A 132 1.56 -16.73 14.87
C ARG A 132 2.30 -15.83 13.88
N ASP A 133 1.84 -15.79 12.63
CA ASP A 133 2.45 -14.93 11.60
C ASP A 133 2.32 -13.46 11.98
N LEU A 134 1.13 -13.06 12.44
CA LEU A 134 0.89 -11.71 12.95
C LEU A 134 1.81 -11.36 14.12
N SER A 135 1.89 -12.24 15.15
CA SER A 135 2.70 -11.98 16.35
C SER A 135 4.20 -11.93 16.10
N ASN A 136 4.67 -12.66 15.08
CA ASN A 136 6.08 -12.70 14.68
C ASN A 136 6.46 -11.59 13.70
N TYR A 137 5.47 -10.89 13.12
CA TYR A 137 5.76 -9.84 12.16
C TYR A 137 6.54 -8.69 12.78
N LYS A 138 7.57 -8.24 12.08
CA LYS A 138 8.39 -7.08 12.44
C LYS A 138 8.72 -6.27 11.18
N ALA A 139 8.48 -4.98 11.21
CA ALA A 139 8.97 -4.08 10.18
C ALA A 139 10.50 -3.94 10.29
N LYS A 140 11.16 -3.59 9.20
CA LYS A 140 12.61 -3.42 9.13
C LYS A 140 12.95 -2.08 8.50
N PHE A 141 13.89 -1.35 9.08
CA PHE A 141 14.54 -0.25 8.39
C PHE A 141 15.43 -0.78 7.27
N ARG A 142 15.38 -0.14 6.11
CA ARG A 142 16.24 -0.44 4.98
C ARG A 142 17.02 0.80 4.59
N GLN A 143 18.24 0.62 4.10
CA GLN A 143 19.02 1.71 3.55
C GLN A 143 18.40 2.17 2.22
N PRO A 144 18.09 3.48 2.05
CA PRO A 144 17.58 3.97 0.79
C PRO A 144 18.65 3.89 -0.30
N ILE A 145 18.21 3.77 -1.56
CA ILE A 145 19.08 3.97 -2.71
C ILE A 145 19.35 5.45 -2.85
N LYS A 146 20.61 5.82 -3.07
CA LYS A 146 21.06 7.21 -3.26
C LYS A 146 21.89 7.29 -4.52
N PHE A 147 21.57 8.26 -5.36
CA PHE A 147 22.37 8.59 -6.55
C PHE A 147 22.23 10.07 -6.86
N ASN A 148 23.10 10.59 -7.71
CA ASN A 148 23.02 11.95 -8.19
C ASN A 148 22.44 11.97 -9.61
N TYR A 149 21.77 13.04 -9.96
CA TYR A 149 21.39 13.38 -11.32
C TYR A 149 21.60 14.88 -11.48
N LYS A 150 22.57 15.27 -12.30
CA LYS A 150 23.07 16.64 -12.37
C LYS A 150 23.39 17.15 -10.95
N ASP A 151 22.87 18.29 -10.56
CA ASP A 151 23.08 18.90 -9.24
C ASP A 151 22.14 18.37 -8.15
N LEU A 152 21.27 17.40 -8.48
CA LEU A 152 20.27 16.87 -7.57
C LEU A 152 20.76 15.57 -6.93
N LYS A 153 20.65 15.50 -5.61
CA LYS A 153 20.80 14.25 -4.86
C LYS A 153 19.46 13.56 -4.72
N ILE A 154 19.32 12.39 -5.33
CA ILE A 154 18.10 11.60 -5.30
C ILE A 154 18.20 10.53 -4.22
N VAL A 155 17.17 10.44 -3.39
CA VAL A 155 17.00 9.41 -2.36
C VAL A 155 15.69 8.69 -2.62
N THR A 156 15.73 7.38 -2.79
CA THR A 156 14.56 6.61 -3.21
C THR A 156 14.47 5.26 -2.52
N MET A 157 13.34 4.58 -2.74
CA MET A 157 13.03 3.29 -2.11
C MET A 157 13.97 2.18 -2.56
N PRO A 158 14.51 1.39 -1.61
CA PRO A 158 15.31 0.20 -1.94
C PRO A 158 14.39 -0.99 -2.26
N PRO A 159 14.98 -2.14 -2.72
CA PRO A 159 14.24 -3.39 -2.78
C PRO A 159 13.52 -3.72 -1.44
N PRO A 160 12.32 -4.29 -1.49
CA PRO A 160 11.72 -5.00 -2.61
C PRO A 160 11.02 -4.11 -3.65
N SER A 161 10.97 -2.79 -3.48
CA SER A 161 10.49 -1.91 -4.54
C SER A 161 11.53 -1.84 -5.68
N SER A 162 11.10 -2.12 -6.89
CA SER A 162 11.93 -1.93 -8.08
C SER A 162 12.05 -0.46 -8.50
N GLY A 163 11.16 0.40 -8.00
CA GLY A 163 11.03 1.79 -8.46
C GLY A 163 12.32 2.59 -8.35
N GLY A 164 13.01 2.50 -7.21
CA GLY A 164 14.25 3.24 -7.01
C GLY A 164 15.40 2.81 -7.92
N LEU A 165 15.53 1.51 -8.16
CA LEU A 165 16.55 1.00 -9.11
C LEU A 165 16.24 1.42 -10.54
N ILE A 166 14.96 1.34 -10.95
CA ILE A 166 14.52 1.73 -12.29
C ILE A 166 14.73 3.23 -12.51
N LEU A 167 14.36 4.07 -11.53
CA LEU A 167 14.62 5.50 -11.61
C LEU A 167 16.11 5.81 -11.74
N GLY A 168 16.96 5.16 -10.92
CA GLY A 168 18.42 5.34 -11.03
C GLY A 168 18.96 4.97 -12.40
N LEU A 169 18.52 3.84 -12.97
CA LEU A 169 18.88 3.40 -14.30
C LEU A 169 18.44 4.40 -15.38
N MET A 170 17.18 4.88 -15.28
CA MET A 170 16.65 5.87 -16.23
C MET A 170 17.42 7.19 -16.15
N PHE A 171 17.70 7.69 -14.95
CA PHE A 171 18.46 8.94 -14.81
C PHE A 171 19.89 8.82 -15.28
N ASN A 172 20.56 7.69 -15.07
CA ASN A 172 21.90 7.45 -15.62
C ASN A 172 21.88 7.48 -17.16
N MET A 173 20.90 6.86 -17.81
CA MET A 173 20.77 6.92 -19.26
C MET A 173 20.42 8.32 -19.75
N LEU A 174 19.63 9.08 -18.97
CA LEU A 174 19.29 10.48 -19.31
C LEU A 174 20.50 11.45 -19.23
N GLU A 175 21.54 11.11 -18.47
CA GLU A 175 22.77 11.93 -18.44
C GLU A 175 23.55 11.84 -19.75
N GLU A 176 23.44 10.70 -20.45
CA GLU A 176 24.17 10.45 -21.71
C GLU A 176 23.48 11.05 -22.94
N ILE A 177 22.26 11.61 -22.80
CA ILE A 177 21.50 12.17 -23.91
C ILE A 177 21.16 13.64 -23.69
N THR A 178 21.05 14.37 -24.80
CA THR A 178 20.62 15.77 -24.79
C THR A 178 19.13 15.85 -25.07
N LEU A 179 18.39 16.45 -24.13
CA LEU A 179 16.99 16.83 -24.29
C LEU A 179 16.87 18.31 -24.65
N ASP A 180 15.99 18.63 -25.58
CA ASP A 180 15.65 20.03 -25.85
C ASP A 180 14.93 20.64 -24.65
N LYS A 181 15.56 21.66 -24.06
CA LYS A 181 15.02 22.36 -22.87
C LYS A 181 13.98 23.41 -23.24
N ASN A 182 13.99 23.89 -24.48
CA ASN A 182 13.05 24.89 -24.94
C ASN A 182 11.70 24.27 -25.30
N GLU A 183 11.72 23.00 -25.75
CA GLU A 183 10.52 22.22 -26.07
C GLU A 183 10.50 20.91 -25.30
N PRO A 184 10.23 20.93 -23.97
CA PRO A 184 10.31 19.72 -23.12
C PRO A 184 9.39 18.59 -23.56
N LEU A 185 8.28 18.91 -24.21
CA LEU A 185 7.29 17.96 -24.72
C LEU A 185 7.38 17.75 -26.25
N SER A 186 8.51 18.09 -26.87
CA SER A 186 8.75 17.79 -28.30
C SER A 186 8.66 16.27 -28.55
N ALA A 187 8.30 15.89 -29.76
CA ALA A 187 8.22 14.49 -30.17
C ALA A 187 9.55 13.76 -29.98
N ASP A 188 10.69 14.43 -30.26
CA ASP A 188 12.03 13.89 -30.08
C ASP A 188 12.32 13.60 -28.60
N ASN A 189 12.04 14.52 -27.69
CA ASN A 189 12.22 14.31 -26.27
C ASN A 189 11.33 13.18 -25.74
N ILE A 190 10.06 13.13 -26.16
CA ILE A 190 9.12 12.06 -25.77
C ILE A 190 9.64 10.70 -26.27
N LEU A 191 10.13 10.62 -27.50
CA LEU A 191 10.68 9.38 -28.06
C LEU A 191 11.89 8.91 -27.24
N LYS A 192 12.87 9.77 -27.01
CA LYS A 192 14.08 9.47 -26.23
C LYS A 192 13.73 8.96 -24.81
N ILE A 193 12.82 9.65 -24.11
CA ILE A 193 12.38 9.24 -22.79
C ILE A 193 11.65 7.88 -22.84
N SER A 194 10.81 7.65 -23.86
CA SER A 194 10.10 6.41 -24.04
C SER A 194 11.04 5.23 -24.28
N GLU A 195 12.09 5.40 -25.07
CA GLU A 195 13.13 4.38 -25.31
C GLU A 195 13.87 4.04 -24.02
N ILE A 196 14.30 5.04 -23.25
CA ILE A 196 14.91 4.85 -21.93
C ILE A 196 14.00 4.07 -21.00
N MET A 197 12.71 4.45 -20.94
CA MET A 197 11.71 3.72 -20.14
C MET A 197 11.60 2.26 -20.59
N GLN A 198 11.52 2.02 -21.89
CA GLN A 198 11.42 0.68 -22.45
C GLN A 198 12.63 -0.19 -22.08
N ILE A 199 13.85 0.34 -22.19
CA ILE A 199 15.07 -0.36 -21.77
C ILE A 199 15.04 -0.67 -20.28
N ALA A 200 14.75 0.33 -19.45
CA ALA A 200 14.71 0.18 -18.00
C ALA A 200 13.68 -0.87 -17.54
N TYR A 201 12.49 -0.88 -18.12
CA TYR A 201 11.45 -1.86 -17.81
C TYR A 201 11.74 -3.25 -18.38
N SER A 202 12.43 -3.33 -19.51
CA SER A 202 12.91 -4.61 -20.04
C SER A 202 13.94 -5.25 -19.09
N LEU A 203 14.92 -4.48 -18.63
CA LEU A 203 15.90 -4.93 -17.63
C LEU A 203 15.21 -5.29 -16.30
N ARG A 204 14.22 -4.51 -15.87
CA ARG A 204 13.40 -4.86 -14.71
C ARG A 204 12.76 -6.23 -14.85
N SER A 205 12.18 -6.54 -16.00
CA SER A 205 11.51 -7.82 -16.21
C SER A 205 12.44 -9.03 -16.16
N VAL A 206 13.70 -8.85 -16.53
CA VAL A 206 14.72 -9.90 -16.50
C VAL A 206 15.36 -10.04 -15.11
N TYR A 207 15.82 -8.95 -14.53
CA TYR A 207 16.66 -8.97 -13.32
C TYR A 207 15.90 -8.73 -12.03
N LEU A 208 14.76 -8.01 -12.10
CA LEU A 208 13.93 -7.70 -10.95
C LEU A 208 12.56 -8.37 -11.06
N ALA A 209 12.48 -9.42 -11.88
CA ALA A 209 11.25 -10.14 -12.14
C ALA A 209 10.55 -10.48 -10.83
N ALA A 210 9.46 -9.81 -10.63
CA ALA A 210 8.46 -9.97 -9.59
C ALA A 210 9.05 -10.10 -8.16
N VAL A 211 8.91 -9.06 -7.40
CA VAL A 211 9.03 -9.07 -5.92
C VAL A 211 8.29 -10.28 -5.32
N SER A 212 7.22 -10.75 -5.94
CA SER A 212 6.49 -11.99 -5.63
C SER A 212 7.26 -13.28 -5.93
N TYR A 213 8.22 -13.29 -6.88
CA TYR A 213 9.01 -14.50 -7.20
C TYR A 213 10.32 -14.61 -6.41
N THR A 214 10.89 -13.50 -5.98
CA THR A 214 12.12 -13.54 -5.16
C THR A 214 11.87 -14.08 -3.76
N HIS A 215 10.66 -13.96 -3.24
CA HIS A 215 10.27 -14.57 -1.96
C HIS A 215 10.04 -16.09 -2.05
N LEU A 216 9.73 -16.63 -3.22
CA LEU A 216 9.51 -18.08 -3.42
C LEU A 216 10.82 -18.85 -3.70
N ARG A 217 11.95 -18.16 -4.01
CA ARG A 217 13.26 -18.80 -4.21
C ARG A 217 14.20 -18.72 -3.00
N ALA A 218 13.78 -18.10 -1.91
CA ALA A 218 14.59 -17.96 -0.70
C ALA A 218 14.22 -18.98 0.40
N HIS A 219 13.58 -20.10 0.02
CA HIS A 219 13.35 -21.28 0.87
C HIS A 219 13.75 -22.54 0.14
#